data_5d311a43903b7305e5d7033b0dc94162
#
_entry.id   5d311a43903b7305e5d7033b0dc94162
#
_cell.length_a   1.000
_cell.length_b   1.000
_cell.length_c   1.000
_cell.angle_alpha   90.00
_cell.angle_beta   90.00
_cell.angle_gamma   90.00
#
_symmetry.space_group_name_H-M   'P 1'
#
loop_
_entity.id
_entity.type
_entity.pdbx_description
1 polymer ?
#
loop_
_entity_poly.entity_id
_entity_poly.type
_entity_poly.pdbx_seq_one_letter_code
_entity_poly.pdbx_strand_id
1 'polypeptide(L)'
;MRAVFGIDVSKASSEVAILVNGEKVHGYTMSNDALGFARLLGDLKTVHKPEIIFEATGVYSRRLQAFLDEHGYAYTRLNPLEAKKQLDSLRVRKTDQIDAEKLAQSQFVLNRKPTYVQEEVYQNLRTLSRFYQNLTEDIVRAKNRLHKVLQVTFPEIETVLSKPTGEQYWNLVTAFPCKDFVLDLSKDELLESIRQSTSKRISDKRVAYLAEKLIALANQSYCAVKKTSPMLEEVRYYGKELLRLSGQRQAVLDEMVELAQPLPEYDILLSIPGIAETTATSIIGELGDIRRFQSANQINAFIGIDLRHYESGNFLAKEHITKRGNPYARKILFKCIHNIASASHTNPCHIADFYEKRKRQSQTTSTKPHTIASIHRLIRTMYYLITHNKLYDYRSTQNQ
;
A
#
# COMPACT_ATOMS: atom_id res chain seq x y z
N MET A 1 -20.38 -36.99 9.96
CA MET A 1 -21.25 -35.80 10.19
C MET A 1 -20.48 -34.58 9.78
N ARG A 2 -20.97 -33.79 8.80
CA ARG A 2 -20.34 -32.57 8.31
C ARG A 2 -21.05 -31.38 8.94
N ALA A 3 -20.31 -30.53 9.64
CA ALA A 3 -20.84 -29.33 10.28
C ALA A 3 -20.15 -28.07 9.76
N VAL A 4 -20.94 -27.07 9.40
CA VAL A 4 -20.50 -25.80 8.86
C VAL A 4 -21.02 -24.64 9.70
N PHE A 5 -20.12 -23.75 10.09
CA PHE A 5 -20.39 -22.52 10.81
C PHE A 5 -20.33 -21.36 9.82
N GLY A 6 -21.46 -20.79 9.46
CA GLY A 6 -21.53 -19.55 8.68
C GLY A 6 -21.60 -18.36 9.62
N ILE A 7 -20.71 -17.38 9.43
CA ILE A 7 -20.61 -16.22 10.32
C ILE A 7 -20.73 -14.95 9.48
N ASP A 8 -21.78 -14.18 9.71
CA ASP A 8 -21.89 -12.82 9.16
C ASP A 8 -21.34 -11.82 10.17
N VAL A 9 -20.23 -11.17 9.79
CA VAL A 9 -19.44 -10.33 10.70
C VAL A 9 -19.81 -8.86 10.53
N SER A 10 -20.26 -8.22 11.59
CA SER A 10 -20.47 -6.78 11.65
C SER A 10 -19.54 -6.10 12.69
N LYS A 11 -19.73 -4.82 12.99
CA LYS A 11 -18.83 -4.05 13.84
C LYS A 11 -18.83 -4.53 15.31
N ALA A 12 -20.00 -4.65 15.91
CA ALA A 12 -20.15 -4.91 17.35
C ALA A 12 -20.49 -6.37 17.63
N SER A 13 -21.22 -7.01 16.72
CA SER A 13 -21.72 -8.38 16.87
C SER A 13 -21.58 -9.15 15.55
N SER A 14 -21.69 -10.44 15.61
CA SER A 14 -21.75 -11.34 14.44
C SER A 14 -22.88 -12.31 14.60
N GLU A 15 -23.55 -12.64 13.48
CA GLU A 15 -24.54 -13.70 13.44
C GLU A 15 -23.88 -15.04 13.09
N VAL A 16 -24.13 -16.05 13.87
CA VAL A 16 -23.62 -17.40 13.68
C VAL A 16 -24.75 -18.32 13.31
N ALA A 17 -24.60 -19.06 12.23
CA ALA A 17 -25.50 -20.14 11.82
C ALA A 17 -24.72 -21.45 11.75
N ILE A 18 -25.20 -22.47 12.45
CA ILE A 18 -24.61 -23.82 12.49
C ILE A 18 -25.48 -24.77 11.71
N LEU A 19 -24.93 -25.32 10.63
CA LEU A 19 -25.60 -26.31 9.79
C LEU A 19 -24.92 -27.67 9.94
N VAL A 20 -25.71 -28.71 10.09
CA VAL A 20 -25.24 -30.11 10.12
C VAL A 20 -25.88 -30.87 8.97
N ASN A 21 -25.05 -31.45 8.10
CA ASN A 21 -25.48 -32.14 6.88
C ASN A 21 -26.42 -31.31 5.99
N GLY A 22 -26.30 -30.00 6.02
CA GLY A 22 -27.10 -29.06 5.22
C GLY A 22 -28.34 -28.49 5.91
N GLU A 23 -28.71 -29.00 7.08
CA GLU A 23 -29.85 -28.51 7.86
C GLU A 23 -29.38 -27.60 9.00
N LYS A 24 -30.07 -26.49 9.22
CA LYS A 24 -29.82 -25.59 10.32
C LYS A 24 -30.22 -26.21 11.65
N VAL A 25 -29.24 -26.39 12.52
CA VAL A 25 -29.47 -26.95 13.86
C VAL A 25 -29.44 -25.88 14.95
N HIS A 26 -28.70 -24.81 14.75
CA HIS A 26 -28.58 -23.72 15.73
C HIS A 26 -28.21 -22.39 15.05
N GLY A 27 -28.49 -21.27 15.73
CA GLY A 27 -28.08 -19.96 15.32
C GLY A 27 -28.23 -18.96 16.46
N TYR A 28 -27.29 -18.00 16.51
CA TYR A 28 -27.29 -16.99 17.56
C TYR A 28 -26.47 -15.76 17.15
N THR A 29 -26.75 -14.66 17.84
CA THR A 29 -25.92 -13.46 17.80
C THR A 29 -24.81 -13.59 18.85
N MET A 30 -23.57 -13.34 18.49
CA MET A 30 -22.45 -13.24 19.43
C MET A 30 -21.87 -11.80 19.41
N SER A 31 -21.38 -11.33 20.55
CA SER A 31 -20.55 -10.12 20.62
C SER A 31 -19.17 -10.37 20.00
N ASN A 32 -18.59 -9.36 19.34
CA ASN A 32 -17.25 -9.45 18.78
C ASN A 32 -16.17 -9.10 19.83
N ASP A 33 -16.20 -9.81 20.96
CA ASP A 33 -15.32 -9.68 22.10
C ASP A 33 -14.92 -11.05 22.67
N ALA A 34 -14.16 -11.06 23.77
CA ALA A 34 -13.68 -12.28 24.40
C ALA A 34 -14.83 -13.23 24.83
N LEU A 35 -15.96 -12.69 25.28
CA LEU A 35 -17.09 -13.51 25.73
C LEU A 35 -17.81 -14.17 24.56
N GLY A 36 -18.09 -13.42 23.48
CA GLY A 36 -18.69 -13.98 22.28
C GLY A 36 -17.78 -15.02 21.60
N PHE A 37 -16.47 -14.76 21.54
CA PHE A 37 -15.52 -15.72 20.97
C PHE A 37 -15.34 -16.96 21.87
N ALA A 38 -15.42 -16.85 23.20
CA ALA A 38 -15.41 -18.00 24.09
C ALA A 38 -16.64 -18.90 23.87
N ARG A 39 -17.83 -18.31 23.62
CA ARG A 39 -19.03 -19.07 23.24
C ARG A 39 -18.81 -19.82 21.92
N LEU A 40 -18.33 -19.13 20.88
CA LEU A 40 -18.01 -19.75 19.60
C LEU A 40 -17.01 -20.90 19.75
N LEU A 41 -15.97 -20.73 20.59
CA LEU A 41 -15.01 -21.79 20.87
C LEU A 41 -15.66 -23.00 21.53
N GLY A 42 -16.60 -22.78 22.45
CA GLY A 42 -17.38 -23.83 23.05
C GLY A 42 -18.11 -24.70 22.01
N ASP A 43 -18.80 -24.05 21.07
CA ASP A 43 -19.52 -24.74 19.99
C ASP A 43 -18.56 -25.44 19.01
N LEU A 44 -17.46 -24.82 18.63
CA LEU A 44 -16.46 -25.40 17.73
C LEU A 44 -15.82 -26.68 18.31
N LYS A 45 -15.60 -26.72 19.63
CA LYS A 45 -15.07 -27.91 20.33
C LYS A 45 -16.02 -29.10 20.36
N THR A 46 -17.32 -28.88 20.20
CA THR A 46 -18.30 -29.98 20.16
C THR A 46 -18.29 -30.76 18.84
N VAL A 47 -17.63 -30.24 17.83
CA VAL A 47 -17.65 -30.78 16.46
C VAL A 47 -16.27 -31.24 16.04
N HIS A 48 -16.19 -32.45 15.47
CA HIS A 48 -14.96 -32.93 14.87
C HIS A 48 -14.75 -32.29 13.49
N LYS A 49 -13.64 -31.54 13.30
CA LYS A 49 -13.28 -30.81 12.06
C LYS A 49 -14.39 -29.86 11.56
N PRO A 50 -14.75 -28.84 12.35
CA PRO A 50 -15.74 -27.87 11.91
C PRO A 50 -15.24 -27.11 10.69
N GLU A 51 -16.11 -26.89 9.71
CA GLU A 51 -15.85 -25.95 8.61
C GLU A 51 -16.41 -24.58 9.01
N ILE A 52 -15.59 -23.54 8.87
CA ILE A 52 -15.96 -22.17 9.24
C ILE A 52 -15.90 -21.30 7.99
N ILE A 53 -16.95 -20.53 7.75
CA ILE A 53 -17.02 -19.63 6.60
C ILE A 53 -17.56 -18.26 7.01
N PHE A 54 -16.90 -17.20 6.56
CA PHE A 54 -17.34 -15.82 6.78
C PHE A 54 -16.93 -14.89 5.64
N GLU A 55 -17.61 -13.74 5.54
CA GLU A 55 -17.25 -12.71 4.57
C GLU A 55 -16.15 -11.79 5.12
N ALA A 56 -15.26 -11.35 4.23
CA ALA A 56 -14.19 -10.40 4.55
C ALA A 56 -14.75 -8.96 4.68
N THR A 57 -15.37 -8.64 5.82
CA THR A 57 -15.94 -7.32 6.13
C THR A 57 -14.89 -6.32 6.61
N GLY A 58 -13.85 -6.11 5.81
CA GLY A 58 -12.78 -5.15 6.08
C GLY A 58 -12.04 -5.41 7.40
N VAL A 59 -11.99 -4.39 8.27
CA VAL A 59 -11.27 -4.50 9.56
C VAL A 59 -12.02 -5.32 10.60
N TYR A 60 -13.34 -5.45 10.49
CA TYR A 60 -14.17 -6.10 11.52
C TYR A 60 -13.95 -7.61 11.57
N SER A 61 -13.71 -8.26 10.43
CA SER A 61 -13.44 -9.70 10.38
C SER A 61 -12.05 -10.08 10.89
N ARG A 62 -11.14 -9.12 11.11
CA ARG A 62 -9.77 -9.40 11.57
C ARG A 62 -9.71 -9.99 12.98
N ARG A 63 -10.59 -9.56 13.89
CA ARG A 63 -10.61 -10.08 15.25
C ARG A 63 -11.04 -11.55 15.27
N LEU A 64 -12.08 -11.88 14.50
CA LEU A 64 -12.52 -13.27 14.33
C LEU A 64 -11.41 -14.11 13.68
N GLN A 65 -10.75 -13.60 12.65
CA GLN A 65 -9.66 -14.29 12.00
C GLN A 65 -8.51 -14.58 12.98
N ALA A 66 -8.04 -13.59 13.73
CA ALA A 66 -6.98 -13.76 14.71
C ALA A 66 -7.35 -14.80 15.78
N PHE A 67 -8.58 -14.76 16.26
CA PHE A 67 -9.09 -15.75 17.21
C PHE A 67 -9.08 -17.17 16.64
N LEU A 68 -9.50 -17.37 15.39
CA LEU A 68 -9.50 -18.68 14.74
C LEU A 68 -8.06 -19.17 14.47
N ASP A 69 -7.17 -18.29 14.04
CA ASP A 69 -5.74 -18.58 13.83
C ASP A 69 -5.07 -19.02 15.15
N GLU A 70 -5.30 -18.28 16.25
CA GLU A 70 -4.77 -18.59 17.59
C GLU A 70 -5.20 -19.98 18.10
N HIS A 71 -6.44 -20.38 17.78
CA HIS A 71 -6.98 -21.67 18.20
C HIS A 71 -6.79 -22.79 17.16
N GLY A 72 -6.07 -22.53 16.07
CA GLY A 72 -5.73 -23.52 15.04
C GLY A 72 -6.90 -23.99 14.17
N TYR A 73 -7.98 -23.20 14.07
CA TYR A 73 -9.10 -23.52 13.21
C TYR A 73 -8.90 -23.04 11.79
N ALA A 74 -9.05 -23.95 10.83
CA ALA A 74 -9.11 -23.60 9.42
C ALA A 74 -10.47 -22.96 9.06
N TYR A 75 -10.45 -21.94 8.23
CA TYR A 75 -11.66 -21.22 7.81
C TYR A 75 -11.61 -20.81 6.34
N THR A 76 -12.78 -20.58 5.77
CA THR A 76 -12.96 -20.01 4.43
C THR A 76 -13.41 -18.57 4.56
N ARG A 77 -12.56 -17.63 4.11
CA ARG A 77 -12.88 -16.20 4.07
C ARG A 77 -13.26 -15.78 2.66
N LEU A 78 -14.51 -15.43 2.45
CA LEU A 78 -15.04 -15.04 1.15
C LEU A 78 -14.73 -13.58 0.83
N ASN A 79 -14.44 -13.33 -0.45
CA ASN A 79 -14.44 -11.99 -0.98
C ASN A 79 -15.89 -11.44 -1.01
N PRO A 80 -16.15 -10.18 -0.58
CA PRO A 80 -17.50 -9.59 -0.61
C PRO A 80 -18.20 -9.65 -1.97
N LEU A 81 -17.46 -9.49 -3.06
CA LEU A 81 -18.03 -9.62 -4.42
C LEU A 81 -18.44 -11.06 -4.76
N GLU A 82 -17.70 -12.03 -4.27
CA GLU A 82 -18.02 -13.44 -4.43
C GLU A 82 -19.23 -13.82 -3.57
N ALA A 83 -19.19 -13.42 -2.30
CA ALA A 83 -20.32 -13.62 -1.38
C ALA A 83 -21.61 -13.04 -1.97
N LYS A 84 -21.59 -11.77 -2.42
CA LYS A 84 -22.78 -11.15 -3.02
C LYS A 84 -23.33 -11.93 -4.21
N LYS A 85 -22.47 -12.39 -5.14
CA LYS A 85 -22.92 -13.14 -6.33
C LYS A 85 -23.55 -14.50 -6.00
N GLN A 86 -23.09 -15.13 -4.93
CA GLN A 86 -23.50 -16.46 -4.53
C GLN A 86 -24.68 -16.45 -3.57
N LEU A 87 -24.82 -15.35 -2.78
CA LEU A 87 -25.90 -15.19 -1.81
C LEU A 87 -27.14 -14.49 -2.40
N ASP A 88 -27.01 -13.87 -3.59
CA ASP A 88 -28.16 -13.25 -4.27
C ASP A 88 -29.22 -14.31 -4.62
N SER A 89 -30.40 -14.14 -4.06
CA SER A 89 -31.57 -14.96 -4.35
C SER A 89 -32.69 -14.10 -4.94
N LEU A 90 -33.57 -14.72 -5.71
CA LEU A 90 -34.73 -14.05 -6.32
C LEU A 90 -35.67 -13.39 -5.30
N ARG A 91 -35.62 -13.80 -4.02
CA ARG A 91 -36.43 -13.21 -2.94
C ARG A 91 -35.56 -12.30 -2.07
N VAL A 92 -35.85 -11.01 -2.03
CA VAL A 92 -35.15 -9.98 -1.29
C VAL A 92 -35.60 -9.96 0.18
N ARG A 93 -35.28 -11.02 0.94
CA ARG A 93 -35.30 -10.95 2.41
C ARG A 93 -33.84 -10.95 2.86
N LYS A 94 -33.40 -9.84 3.39
CA LYS A 94 -32.03 -9.66 3.88
C LYS A 94 -32.06 -9.41 5.39
N THR A 95 -31.51 -10.35 6.16
CA THR A 95 -31.16 -10.19 7.58
C THR A 95 -29.82 -10.86 7.79
N ASP A 96 -29.04 -10.38 8.74
CA ASP A 96 -27.70 -10.91 9.04
C ASP A 96 -27.77 -12.41 9.38
N GLN A 97 -28.87 -12.88 10.02
CA GLN A 97 -29.11 -14.31 10.29
C GLN A 97 -29.25 -15.13 9.01
N ILE A 98 -30.02 -14.61 8.02
CA ILE A 98 -30.18 -15.27 6.72
C ILE A 98 -28.87 -15.28 5.95
N ASP A 99 -28.08 -14.21 6.04
CA ASP A 99 -26.80 -14.12 5.35
C ASP A 99 -25.77 -15.09 5.96
N ALA A 100 -25.71 -15.26 7.29
CA ALA A 100 -24.92 -16.29 7.97
C ALA A 100 -25.33 -17.72 7.54
N GLU A 101 -26.64 -18.00 7.46
CA GLU A 101 -27.15 -19.29 7.01
C GLU A 101 -26.80 -19.59 5.56
N LYS A 102 -27.00 -18.62 4.66
CA LYS A 102 -26.61 -18.73 3.25
C LYS A 102 -25.11 -18.94 3.06
N LEU A 103 -24.25 -18.27 3.86
CA LEU A 103 -22.82 -18.52 3.87
C LEU A 103 -22.53 -20.00 4.16
N ALA A 104 -23.12 -20.56 5.22
CA ALA A 104 -22.94 -21.95 5.57
C ALA A 104 -23.48 -22.91 4.48
N GLN A 105 -24.68 -22.65 3.94
CA GLN A 105 -25.24 -23.42 2.83
C GLN A 105 -24.34 -23.39 1.59
N SER A 106 -23.77 -22.23 1.25
CA SER A 106 -22.88 -22.10 0.10
C SER A 106 -21.61 -22.96 0.22
N GLN A 107 -21.16 -23.24 1.44
CA GLN A 107 -20.00 -24.11 1.68
C GLN A 107 -20.34 -25.59 1.42
N PHE A 108 -21.53 -26.02 1.74
CA PHE A 108 -21.98 -27.38 1.39
C PHE A 108 -22.01 -27.61 -0.13
N VAL A 109 -22.47 -26.62 -0.90
CA VAL A 109 -22.61 -26.71 -2.36
C VAL A 109 -21.25 -26.61 -3.06
N LEU A 110 -20.40 -25.65 -2.66
CA LEU A 110 -19.18 -25.33 -3.40
C LEU A 110 -17.91 -25.98 -2.82
N ASN A 111 -18.00 -26.57 -1.63
CA ASN A 111 -16.91 -27.29 -0.96
C ASN A 111 -15.54 -26.60 -1.11
N ARG A 112 -15.48 -25.31 -0.71
CA ARG A 112 -14.29 -24.49 -0.87
C ARG A 112 -13.17 -24.96 0.04
N LYS A 113 -11.94 -24.82 -0.44
CA LYS A 113 -10.76 -25.05 0.39
C LYS A 113 -10.60 -23.93 1.42
N PRO A 114 -10.04 -24.23 2.60
CA PRO A 114 -9.71 -23.23 3.60
C PRO A 114 -8.81 -22.11 3.00
N THR A 115 -9.00 -20.91 3.52
CA THR A 115 -8.17 -19.75 3.15
C THR A 115 -6.74 -20.00 3.60
N TYR A 116 -5.80 -19.75 2.70
CA TYR A 116 -4.38 -19.78 3.03
C TYR A 116 -4.05 -18.69 4.05
N VAL A 117 -3.52 -19.08 5.19
CA VAL A 117 -3.01 -18.16 6.22
C VAL A 117 -1.54 -17.92 5.94
N GLN A 118 -1.18 -16.66 5.75
CA GLN A 118 0.21 -16.27 5.53
C GLN A 118 0.99 -16.26 6.84
N GLU A 119 2.28 -16.54 6.77
CA GLU A 119 3.20 -16.36 7.88
C GLU A 119 3.18 -14.90 8.39
N GLU A 120 3.46 -14.75 9.67
CA GLU A 120 3.37 -13.47 10.37
C GLU A 120 4.26 -12.38 9.73
N VAL A 121 5.45 -12.73 9.27
CA VAL A 121 6.38 -11.81 8.62
C VAL A 121 5.76 -11.11 7.41
N TYR A 122 5.01 -11.82 6.58
CA TYR A 122 4.31 -11.23 5.43
C TYR A 122 3.14 -10.35 5.85
N GLN A 123 2.45 -10.71 6.93
CA GLN A 123 1.35 -9.91 7.47
C GLN A 123 1.88 -8.59 8.05
N ASN A 124 3.00 -8.65 8.78
CA ASN A 124 3.67 -7.48 9.34
C ASN A 124 4.20 -6.56 8.24
N LEU A 125 4.91 -7.09 7.24
CA LEU A 125 5.35 -6.34 6.07
C LEU A 125 4.19 -5.66 5.32
N ARG A 126 3.06 -6.34 5.18
CA ARG A 126 1.86 -5.76 4.57
C ARG A 126 1.31 -4.60 5.38
N THR A 127 1.29 -4.72 6.70
CA THR A 127 0.81 -3.67 7.60
C THR A 127 1.72 -2.45 7.53
N LEU A 128 3.02 -2.65 7.61
CA LEU A 128 4.04 -1.59 7.51
C LEU A 128 4.05 -0.94 6.12
N SER A 129 3.94 -1.71 5.04
CA SER A 129 3.84 -1.18 3.67
C SER A 129 2.67 -0.21 3.51
N ARG A 130 1.51 -0.54 4.07
CA ARG A 130 0.33 0.33 4.05
C ARG A 130 0.50 1.55 4.93
N PHE A 131 1.11 1.39 6.09
CA PHE A 131 1.44 2.52 6.96
C PHE A 131 2.45 3.47 6.28
N TYR A 132 3.49 2.94 5.64
CA TYR A 132 4.43 3.72 4.83
C TYR A 132 3.71 4.53 3.72
N GLN A 133 2.73 3.92 3.05
CA GLN A 133 1.94 4.61 2.03
C GLN A 133 1.08 5.73 2.62
N ASN A 134 0.43 5.49 3.77
CA ASN A 134 -0.35 6.51 4.47
C ASN A 134 0.52 7.70 4.87
N LEU A 135 1.70 7.45 5.47
CA LEU A 135 2.67 8.50 5.81
C LEU A 135 3.12 9.28 4.56
N THR A 136 3.31 8.60 3.43
CA THR A 136 3.66 9.26 2.17
C THR A 136 2.55 10.17 1.69
N GLU A 137 1.29 9.78 1.83
CA GLU A 137 0.13 10.61 1.48
C GLU A 137 -0.05 11.79 2.45
N ASP A 138 0.23 11.59 3.75
CA ASP A 138 0.23 12.67 4.76
C ASP A 138 1.31 13.71 4.45
N ILE A 139 2.52 13.28 4.07
CA ILE A 139 3.60 14.18 3.64
C ILE A 139 3.17 15.00 2.42
N VAL A 140 2.50 14.40 1.43
CA VAL A 140 2.00 15.14 0.27
C VAL A 140 0.94 16.16 0.69
N ARG A 141 0.01 15.79 1.58
CA ARG A 141 -0.99 16.71 2.11
C ARG A 141 -0.36 17.88 2.87
N ALA A 142 0.60 17.59 3.76
CA ALA A 142 1.31 18.61 4.52
C ALA A 142 2.11 19.57 3.62
N LYS A 143 2.81 19.04 2.59
CA LYS A 143 3.52 19.86 1.58
C LYS A 143 2.57 20.81 0.86
N ASN A 144 1.43 20.34 0.40
CA ASN A 144 0.46 21.18 -0.31
C ASN A 144 -0.11 22.29 0.59
N ARG A 145 -0.34 21.99 1.88
CA ARG A 145 -0.78 22.98 2.86
C ARG A 145 0.32 24.00 3.15
N LEU A 146 1.56 23.56 3.37
CA LEU A 146 2.70 24.43 3.54
C LEU A 146 2.88 25.37 2.33
N HIS A 147 2.88 24.82 1.12
CA HIS A 147 2.94 25.62 -0.11
C HIS A 147 1.89 26.72 -0.13
N LYS A 148 0.61 26.36 0.16
CA LYS A 148 -0.51 27.33 0.17
C LYS A 148 -0.27 28.50 1.14
N VAL A 149 0.23 28.21 2.35
CA VAL A 149 0.49 29.26 3.35
C VAL A 149 1.71 30.09 2.95
N LEU A 150 2.77 29.48 2.42
CA LEU A 150 3.96 30.18 1.92
C LEU A 150 3.63 31.16 0.80
N GLN A 151 2.65 30.90 -0.06
CA GLN A 151 2.22 31.85 -1.10
C GLN A 151 1.71 33.18 -0.54
N VAL A 152 1.34 33.24 0.74
CA VAL A 152 0.87 34.45 1.43
C VAL A 152 1.95 35.08 2.29
N THR A 153 2.91 34.26 2.80
CA THR A 153 3.90 34.72 3.78
C THR A 153 5.29 34.95 3.17
N PHE A 154 5.88 33.95 2.50
CA PHE A 154 7.21 34.03 1.90
C PHE A 154 7.35 33.02 0.74
N PRO A 155 6.69 33.23 -0.41
CA PRO A 155 6.72 32.28 -1.51
C PRO A 155 8.12 32.06 -2.11
N GLU A 156 8.97 33.09 -2.11
CA GLU A 156 10.31 33.02 -2.72
C GLU A 156 11.23 32.02 -2.01
N ILE A 157 10.96 31.69 -0.72
CA ILE A 157 11.77 30.71 0.02
C ILE A 157 11.74 29.30 -0.62
N GLU A 158 10.72 28.99 -1.42
CA GLU A 158 10.63 27.73 -2.16
C GLU A 158 11.76 27.55 -3.18
N THR A 159 12.43 28.63 -3.55
CA THR A 159 13.55 28.64 -4.50
C THR A 159 14.93 28.62 -3.82
N VAL A 160 15.00 28.69 -2.48
CA VAL A 160 16.27 28.76 -1.74
C VAL A 160 17.16 27.55 -2.01
N LEU A 161 16.57 26.37 -2.08
CA LEU A 161 17.23 25.13 -2.50
C LEU A 161 16.74 24.70 -3.88
N SER A 162 17.55 23.89 -4.58
CA SER A 162 17.17 23.33 -5.90
C SER A 162 15.93 22.44 -5.85
N LYS A 163 15.67 21.86 -4.68
CA LYS A 163 14.45 21.06 -4.42
C LYS A 163 13.83 21.54 -3.11
N PRO A 164 12.57 22.03 -3.12
CA PRO A 164 11.86 22.49 -1.93
C PRO A 164 11.35 21.29 -1.11
N THR A 165 12.26 20.47 -0.64
CA THR A 165 11.96 19.27 0.12
C THR A 165 13.17 18.78 0.90
N GLY A 166 12.94 18.06 1.97
CA GLY A 166 13.98 17.49 2.82
C GLY A 166 14.26 18.32 4.08
N GLU A 167 15.04 17.74 4.99
CA GLU A 167 15.32 18.25 6.31
C GLU A 167 15.74 19.73 6.28
N GLN A 168 16.78 20.06 5.51
CA GLN A 168 17.32 21.42 5.45
C GLN A 168 16.27 22.45 5.01
N TYR A 169 15.47 22.11 3.98
CA TYR A 169 14.45 23.02 3.49
C TYR A 169 13.37 23.27 4.54
N TRP A 170 12.87 22.22 5.20
CA TRP A 170 11.82 22.37 6.19
C TRP A 170 12.28 23.08 7.46
N ASN A 171 13.55 22.90 7.86
CA ASN A 171 14.15 23.66 8.95
C ASN A 171 14.28 25.14 8.59
N LEU A 172 14.74 25.47 7.36
CA LEU A 172 14.80 26.86 6.90
C LEU A 172 13.43 27.53 6.87
N VAL A 173 12.40 26.84 6.35
CA VAL A 173 11.03 27.37 6.34
C VAL A 173 10.47 27.56 7.75
N THR A 174 10.79 26.65 8.67
CA THR A 174 10.38 26.76 10.08
C THR A 174 11.05 27.94 10.77
N ALA A 175 12.33 28.19 10.48
CA ALA A 175 13.09 29.32 11.04
C ALA A 175 12.65 30.65 10.43
N PHE A 176 12.38 30.66 9.12
CA PHE A 176 12.10 31.85 8.33
C PHE A 176 10.70 31.81 7.69
N PRO A 177 9.62 31.84 8.49
CA PRO A 177 8.25 31.77 7.96
C PRO A 177 7.80 33.03 7.19
N CYS A 178 8.56 34.14 7.31
CA CYS A 178 8.34 35.43 6.67
C CYS A 178 9.71 36.12 6.47
N LYS A 179 9.81 36.98 5.46
CA LYS A 179 11.03 37.71 5.13
C LYS A 179 11.68 38.46 6.31
N ASP A 180 10.85 39.01 7.20
CA ASP A 180 11.34 39.81 8.35
C ASP A 180 12.20 38.98 9.30
N PHE A 181 11.95 37.64 9.42
CA PHE A 181 12.79 36.74 10.21
C PHE A 181 14.18 36.51 9.61
N VAL A 182 14.38 36.80 8.34
CA VAL A 182 15.69 36.78 7.70
C VAL A 182 16.38 38.12 7.86
N LEU A 183 15.64 39.22 7.65
CA LEU A 183 16.20 40.58 7.61
C LEU A 183 16.54 41.15 8.99
N ASP A 184 15.86 40.67 10.05
CA ASP A 184 16.10 41.11 11.43
C ASP A 184 17.36 40.48 12.06
N LEU A 185 17.91 39.40 11.45
CA LEU A 185 19.10 38.74 11.96
C LEU A 185 20.38 39.45 11.52
N SER A 186 21.37 39.46 12.41
CA SER A 186 22.75 39.75 12.02
C SER A 186 23.29 38.68 11.07
N LYS A 187 24.34 39.00 10.34
CA LYS A 187 24.97 38.06 9.41
C LYS A 187 25.42 36.77 10.11
N ASP A 188 25.98 36.87 11.31
CA ASP A 188 26.50 35.73 12.04
C ASP A 188 25.37 34.82 12.55
N GLU A 189 24.26 35.39 13.05
CA GLU A 189 23.07 34.65 13.48
C GLU A 189 22.41 33.91 12.29
N LEU A 190 22.37 34.54 11.12
CA LEU A 190 21.83 33.91 9.92
C LEU A 190 22.70 32.74 9.45
N LEU A 191 24.04 32.90 9.45
CA LEU A 191 24.99 31.84 9.12
C LEU A 191 24.83 30.64 10.08
N GLU A 192 24.69 30.89 11.37
CA GLU A 192 24.49 29.86 12.38
C GLU A 192 23.15 29.15 12.21
N SER A 193 22.04 29.88 11.98
CA SER A 193 20.73 29.31 11.70
C SER A 193 20.75 28.39 10.47
N ILE A 194 21.53 28.75 9.43
CA ILE A 194 21.66 27.88 8.25
C ILE A 194 22.50 26.65 8.55
N ARG A 195 23.55 26.73 9.38
CA ARG A 195 24.29 25.53 9.83
C ARG A 195 23.40 24.56 10.60
N GLN A 196 22.57 25.07 11.48
CA GLN A 196 21.64 24.28 12.30
C GLN A 196 20.46 23.71 11.49
N SER A 197 20.23 24.19 10.27
CA SER A 197 19.12 23.71 9.43
C SER A 197 19.30 22.28 8.91
N THR A 198 20.48 21.68 9.05
CA THR A 198 20.75 20.32 8.59
C THR A 198 21.65 19.57 9.56
N SER A 199 21.38 18.28 9.75
CA SER A 199 22.23 17.35 10.49
C SER A 199 23.52 16.97 9.72
N LYS A 200 23.57 17.24 8.41
CA LYS A 200 24.71 16.91 7.55
C LYS A 200 25.78 18.01 7.61
N ARG A 201 27.03 17.61 7.48
CA ARG A 201 28.14 18.55 7.37
C ARG A 201 27.94 19.46 6.15
N ILE A 202 27.92 20.76 6.38
CA ILE A 202 27.81 21.79 5.34
C ILE A 202 29.08 22.67 5.34
N SER A 203 29.61 23.00 4.17
CA SER A 203 30.81 23.86 4.06
C SER A 203 30.45 25.32 4.29
N ASP A 204 31.39 26.10 4.85
CA ASP A 204 31.21 27.54 5.10
C ASP A 204 30.89 28.30 3.80
N LYS A 205 31.50 27.89 2.68
CA LYS A 205 31.21 28.46 1.36
C LYS A 205 29.73 28.24 0.96
N ARG A 206 29.18 27.10 1.27
CA ARG A 206 27.77 26.80 0.99
C ARG A 206 26.85 27.54 1.94
N VAL A 207 27.21 27.67 3.21
CA VAL A 207 26.44 28.45 4.20
C VAL A 207 26.37 29.90 3.79
N ALA A 208 27.52 30.52 3.42
CA ALA A 208 27.57 31.90 2.94
C ALA A 208 26.72 32.13 1.69
N TYR A 209 26.79 31.21 0.70
CA TYR A 209 25.95 31.27 -0.49
C TYR A 209 24.45 31.22 -0.17
N LEU A 210 24.04 30.36 0.76
CA LEU A 210 22.64 30.27 1.15
C LEU A 210 22.16 31.50 1.92
N ALA A 211 23.04 32.12 2.75
CA ALA A 211 22.74 33.36 3.46
C ALA A 211 22.53 34.52 2.47
N GLU A 212 23.43 34.71 1.53
CA GLU A 212 23.29 35.72 0.48
C GLU A 212 22.00 35.53 -0.33
N LYS A 213 21.72 34.28 -0.70
CA LYS A 213 20.50 33.94 -1.43
C LYS A 213 19.24 34.22 -0.61
N LEU A 214 19.19 33.83 0.68
CA LEU A 214 18.07 34.12 1.56
C LEU A 214 17.83 35.63 1.74
N ILE A 215 18.86 36.41 1.93
CA ILE A 215 18.78 37.88 2.01
C ILE A 215 18.23 38.48 0.70
N ALA A 216 18.73 38.03 -0.45
CA ALA A 216 18.21 38.46 -1.74
C ALA A 216 16.73 38.12 -1.94
N LEU A 217 16.32 36.90 -1.61
CA LEU A 217 14.92 36.48 -1.67
C LEU A 217 14.03 37.27 -0.71
N ALA A 218 14.50 37.54 0.53
CA ALA A 218 13.77 38.30 1.53
C ALA A 218 13.58 39.77 1.09
N ASN A 219 14.60 40.40 0.47
CA ASN A 219 14.50 41.77 -0.08
C ASN A 219 13.53 41.87 -1.27
N GLN A 220 13.36 40.80 -2.05
CA GLN A 220 12.41 40.75 -3.17
C GLN A 220 10.98 40.40 -2.74
N SER A 221 10.84 39.84 -1.55
CA SER A 221 9.56 39.32 -1.08
C SER A 221 8.63 40.43 -0.53
N TYR A 222 7.34 40.21 -0.74
CA TYR A 222 6.29 41.02 -0.10
C TYR A 222 5.39 40.13 0.74
N CYS A 223 5.56 40.18 2.06
CA CYS A 223 4.73 39.41 2.99
C CYS A 223 3.33 40.07 3.13
N ALA A 224 2.28 39.33 2.83
CA ALA A 224 0.90 39.84 2.93
C ALA A 224 0.36 39.90 4.37
N VAL A 225 1.12 39.39 5.36
CA VAL A 225 0.70 39.34 6.77
C VAL A 225 1.74 40.00 7.68
N LYS A 226 1.30 40.48 8.82
CA LYS A 226 2.18 41.05 9.85
C LYS A 226 3.00 39.95 10.53
N LYS A 227 4.17 40.30 11.08
CA LYS A 227 5.05 39.39 11.84
C LYS A 227 4.39 38.70 13.05
N THR A 228 3.28 39.23 13.55
CA THR A 228 2.46 38.67 14.61
C THR A 228 1.31 37.79 14.14
N SER A 229 1.22 37.53 12.84
CA SER A 229 0.09 36.77 12.26
C SER A 229 0.14 35.28 12.69
N PRO A 230 -1.00 34.68 13.07
CA PRO A 230 -1.10 33.24 13.32
C PRO A 230 -0.71 32.37 12.11
N MET A 231 -0.77 32.90 10.89
CA MET A 231 -0.34 32.16 9.68
C MET A 231 1.13 31.78 9.71
N LEU A 232 1.98 32.54 10.41
CA LEU A 232 3.39 32.21 10.57
C LEU A 232 3.59 30.98 11.48
N GLU A 233 2.72 30.79 12.46
CA GLU A 233 2.70 29.57 13.27
C GLU A 233 2.21 28.36 12.46
N GLU A 234 1.31 28.57 11.51
CA GLU A 234 0.89 27.53 10.58
C GLU A 234 2.06 27.06 9.68
N VAL A 235 2.89 27.97 9.17
CA VAL A 235 4.12 27.64 8.44
C VAL A 235 5.05 26.78 9.31
N ARG A 236 5.31 27.23 10.56
CA ARG A 236 6.16 26.48 11.50
C ARG A 236 5.61 25.11 11.83
N TYR A 237 4.30 25.01 12.01
CA TYR A 237 3.62 23.74 12.25
C TYR A 237 3.85 22.75 11.11
N TYR A 238 3.60 23.15 9.84
CA TYR A 238 3.81 22.25 8.71
C TYR A 238 5.27 21.92 8.47
N GLY A 239 6.19 22.84 8.70
CA GLY A 239 7.63 22.57 8.63
C GLY A 239 8.05 21.47 9.60
N LYS A 240 7.67 21.61 10.89
CA LYS A 240 7.93 20.60 11.93
C LYS A 240 7.22 19.28 11.66
N GLU A 241 5.97 19.33 11.20
CA GLU A 241 5.20 18.11 10.89
C GLU A 241 5.80 17.34 9.71
N LEU A 242 6.33 18.01 8.69
CA LEU A 242 7.03 17.40 7.59
C LEU A 242 8.34 16.71 8.01
N LEU A 243 9.07 17.29 8.96
CA LEU A 243 10.24 16.66 9.58
C LEU A 243 9.84 15.39 10.32
N ARG A 244 8.82 15.48 11.19
CA ARG A 244 8.30 14.36 11.98
C ARG A 244 7.82 13.21 11.09
N LEU A 245 6.97 13.51 10.08
CA LEU A 245 6.43 12.52 9.16
C LEU A 245 7.52 11.85 8.34
N SER A 246 8.55 12.61 7.93
CA SER A 246 9.67 12.06 7.15
C SER A 246 10.54 11.14 7.97
N GLY A 247 10.83 11.50 9.23
CA GLY A 247 11.55 10.64 10.17
C GLY A 247 10.77 9.35 10.45
N GLN A 248 9.47 9.46 10.72
CA GLN A 248 8.63 8.29 10.96
C GLN A 248 8.53 7.38 9.73
N ARG A 249 8.40 7.97 8.53
CA ARG A 249 8.38 7.18 7.28
C ARG A 249 9.69 6.43 7.05
N GLN A 250 10.84 7.04 7.39
CA GLN A 250 12.13 6.36 7.29
C GLN A 250 12.22 5.20 8.28
N ALA A 251 11.85 5.41 9.55
CA ALA A 251 11.84 4.36 10.55
C ALA A 251 10.98 3.15 10.15
N VAL A 252 9.80 3.40 9.56
CA VAL A 252 8.94 2.33 9.03
C VAL A 252 9.62 1.60 7.86
N LEU A 253 10.36 2.30 7.00
CA LEU A 253 11.12 1.64 5.92
C LEU A 253 12.24 0.77 6.49
N ASP A 254 12.98 1.26 7.47
CA ASP A 254 14.07 0.51 8.10
C ASP A 254 13.53 -0.77 8.75
N GLU A 255 12.40 -0.72 9.44
CA GLU A 255 11.71 -1.89 10.00
C GLU A 255 11.23 -2.86 8.90
N MET A 256 10.70 -2.35 7.78
CA MET A 256 10.32 -3.19 6.64
C MET A 256 11.52 -3.91 6.03
N VAL A 257 12.69 -3.25 5.95
CA VAL A 257 13.92 -3.84 5.44
C VAL A 257 14.42 -4.93 6.39
N GLU A 258 14.46 -4.67 7.70
CA GLU A 258 14.87 -5.63 8.72
C GLU A 258 14.02 -6.92 8.65
N LEU A 259 12.70 -6.79 8.52
CA LEU A 259 11.81 -7.95 8.38
C LEU A 259 11.95 -8.68 7.04
N ALA A 260 12.27 -7.98 5.96
CA ALA A 260 12.34 -8.57 4.62
C ALA A 260 13.71 -9.19 4.32
N GLN A 261 14.79 -8.68 4.90
CA GLN A 261 16.17 -9.09 4.62
C GLN A 261 16.42 -10.59 4.78
N PRO A 262 15.83 -11.32 5.76
CA PRO A 262 15.98 -12.77 5.87
C PRO A 262 15.25 -13.57 4.78
N LEU A 263 14.34 -12.94 4.02
CA LEU A 263 13.52 -13.61 3.01
C LEU A 263 14.29 -13.72 1.68
N PRO A 264 14.41 -14.91 1.08
CA PRO A 264 15.16 -15.07 -0.19
C PRO A 264 14.67 -14.19 -1.33
N GLU A 265 13.37 -13.89 -1.37
CA GLU A 265 12.76 -13.03 -2.38
C GLU A 265 13.19 -11.57 -2.28
N TYR A 266 13.73 -11.12 -1.14
CA TYR A 266 14.18 -9.74 -0.98
C TYR A 266 15.36 -9.43 -1.91
N ASP A 267 16.43 -10.21 -1.83
CA ASP A 267 17.60 -10.04 -2.69
C ASP A 267 17.28 -10.30 -4.17
N ILE A 268 16.40 -11.28 -4.43
CA ILE A 268 15.93 -11.57 -5.78
C ILE A 268 15.22 -10.35 -6.39
N LEU A 269 14.36 -9.68 -5.64
CA LEU A 269 13.67 -8.49 -6.12
C LEU A 269 14.62 -7.31 -6.31
N LEU A 270 15.56 -7.09 -5.40
CA LEU A 270 16.57 -6.05 -5.50
C LEU A 270 17.51 -6.24 -6.72
N SER A 271 17.70 -7.48 -7.18
CA SER A 271 18.49 -7.77 -8.38
C SER A 271 17.85 -7.25 -9.67
N ILE A 272 16.54 -6.96 -9.68
CA ILE A 272 15.84 -6.40 -10.83
C ILE A 272 16.10 -4.88 -10.91
N PRO A 273 16.68 -4.36 -12.01
CA PRO A 273 16.95 -2.92 -12.15
C PRO A 273 15.70 -2.07 -11.93
N GLY A 274 15.83 -1.04 -11.06
CA GLY A 274 14.72 -0.13 -10.72
C GLY A 274 13.81 -0.59 -9.57
N ILE A 275 14.07 -1.76 -8.98
CA ILE A 275 13.46 -2.19 -7.72
C ILE A 275 14.44 -1.87 -6.58
N ALA A 276 14.09 -0.90 -5.75
CA ALA A 276 14.80 -0.55 -4.54
C ALA A 276 14.08 -1.12 -3.30
N GLU A 277 14.71 -1.02 -2.13
CA GLU A 277 14.22 -1.53 -0.83
C GLU A 277 12.73 -1.27 -0.58
N THR A 278 12.29 -0.02 -0.71
CA THR A 278 10.88 0.36 -0.51
C THR A 278 9.93 -0.42 -1.44
N THR A 279 10.34 -0.65 -2.68
CA THR A 279 9.51 -1.35 -3.67
C THR A 279 9.54 -2.85 -3.42
N ALA A 280 10.72 -3.42 -3.13
CA ALA A 280 10.87 -4.84 -2.82
C ALA A 280 10.06 -5.25 -1.59
N THR A 281 10.25 -4.54 -0.46
CA THR A 281 9.52 -4.82 0.79
C THR A 281 8.01 -4.64 0.64
N SER A 282 7.57 -3.64 -0.13
CA SER A 282 6.15 -3.41 -0.40
C SER A 282 5.53 -4.50 -1.30
N ILE A 283 6.27 -4.99 -2.29
CA ILE A 283 5.83 -6.12 -3.13
C ILE A 283 5.68 -7.38 -2.28
N ILE A 284 6.68 -7.70 -1.45
CA ILE A 284 6.65 -8.85 -0.55
C ILE A 284 5.45 -8.76 0.39
N GLY A 285 5.26 -7.63 1.04
CA GLY A 285 4.14 -7.44 1.97
C GLY A 285 2.76 -7.58 1.30
N GLU A 286 2.57 -7.01 0.11
CA GLU A 286 1.26 -7.04 -0.55
C GLU A 286 0.96 -8.35 -1.30
N LEU A 287 1.97 -9.03 -1.84
CA LEU A 287 1.80 -10.34 -2.47
C LEU A 287 1.88 -11.50 -1.47
N GLY A 288 2.64 -11.35 -0.38
CA GLY A 288 2.98 -12.43 0.53
C GLY A 288 3.91 -13.45 -0.12
N ASP A 289 3.96 -14.67 0.42
CA ASP A 289 4.74 -15.73 -0.23
C ASP A 289 4.18 -16.01 -1.63
N ILE A 290 4.98 -15.67 -2.62
CA ILE A 290 4.60 -15.80 -4.03
C ILE A 290 4.52 -17.28 -4.46
N ARG A 291 5.17 -18.20 -3.73
CA ARG A 291 5.20 -19.65 -3.99
C ARG A 291 3.84 -20.32 -3.75
N ARG A 292 2.95 -19.66 -2.98
CA ARG A 292 1.56 -20.12 -2.78
C ARG A 292 0.70 -20.09 -4.04
N PHE A 293 1.09 -19.32 -5.05
CA PHE A 293 0.40 -19.27 -6.33
C PHE A 293 0.89 -20.38 -7.24
N GLN A 294 -0.03 -21.02 -7.96
CA GLN A 294 0.32 -22.10 -8.91
C GLN A 294 0.85 -21.55 -10.25
N SER A 295 0.61 -20.27 -10.53
CA SER A 295 1.07 -19.62 -11.77
C SER A 295 1.10 -18.10 -11.63
N ALA A 296 1.86 -17.44 -12.50
CA ALA A 296 1.87 -15.99 -12.63
C ALA A 296 0.47 -15.41 -12.96
N ASN A 297 -0.39 -16.17 -13.64
CA ASN A 297 -1.75 -15.73 -13.96
C ASN A 297 -2.63 -15.62 -12.70
N GLN A 298 -2.44 -16.47 -11.70
CA GLN A 298 -3.14 -16.33 -10.43
C GLN A 298 -2.74 -15.05 -9.71
N ILE A 299 -1.46 -14.62 -9.83
CA ILE A 299 -1.02 -13.34 -9.28
C ILE A 299 -1.67 -12.18 -10.03
N ASN A 300 -1.79 -12.25 -11.37
CA ASN A 300 -2.49 -11.24 -12.16
C ASN A 300 -3.95 -11.07 -11.69
N ALA A 301 -4.66 -12.18 -11.46
CA ALA A 301 -6.01 -12.16 -10.92
C ALA A 301 -6.05 -11.62 -9.48
N PHE A 302 -5.10 -12.03 -8.62
CA PHE A 302 -4.99 -11.55 -7.24
C PHE A 302 -4.81 -10.04 -7.14
N ILE A 303 -4.07 -9.42 -8.05
CA ILE A 303 -3.90 -7.96 -8.10
C ILE A 303 -4.95 -7.26 -8.98
N GLY A 304 -5.77 -8.01 -9.72
CA GLY A 304 -6.87 -7.51 -10.54
C GLY A 304 -6.42 -6.78 -11.81
N ILE A 305 -5.39 -7.30 -12.48
CA ILE A 305 -4.95 -6.84 -13.81
C ILE A 305 -5.31 -7.82 -14.92
N ASP A 306 -5.94 -8.95 -14.59
CA ASP A 306 -6.53 -9.85 -15.57
C ASP A 306 -7.55 -9.10 -16.44
N LEU A 307 -7.64 -9.45 -17.69
CA LEU A 307 -8.56 -8.80 -18.64
C LEU A 307 -9.97 -9.36 -18.47
N ARG A 308 -10.93 -8.44 -18.42
CA ARG A 308 -12.33 -8.81 -18.54
C ARG A 308 -12.66 -8.96 -20.02
N HIS A 309 -12.91 -10.19 -20.42
CA HIS A 309 -13.47 -10.51 -21.73
C HIS A 309 -14.99 -10.63 -21.61
N TYR A 310 -15.73 -9.93 -22.46
CA TYR A 310 -17.18 -10.03 -22.57
C TYR A 310 -17.60 -10.02 -24.03
N GLU A 311 -18.14 -11.13 -24.45
CA GLU A 311 -18.65 -11.36 -25.80
C GLU A 311 -20.08 -11.89 -25.71
N SER A 312 -20.98 -11.35 -26.53
CA SER A 312 -22.37 -11.79 -26.61
C SER A 312 -22.85 -11.64 -28.04
N GLY A 313 -22.96 -12.75 -28.76
CA GLY A 313 -23.27 -12.76 -30.19
C GLY A 313 -22.22 -11.97 -30.97
N ASN A 314 -22.66 -10.98 -31.75
CA ASN A 314 -21.76 -10.11 -32.53
C ASN A 314 -21.18 -8.93 -31.74
N PHE A 315 -21.52 -8.80 -30.45
CA PHE A 315 -21.03 -7.70 -29.60
C PHE A 315 -19.77 -8.12 -28.85
N LEU A 316 -18.64 -7.45 -29.17
CA LEU A 316 -17.38 -7.56 -28.44
C LEU A 316 -17.15 -6.30 -27.61
N ALA A 317 -17.20 -6.42 -26.28
CA ALA A 317 -16.93 -5.29 -25.39
C ALA A 317 -15.44 -4.95 -25.36
N LYS A 318 -15.12 -3.65 -25.22
CA LYS A 318 -13.73 -3.21 -25.04
C LYS A 318 -13.14 -3.84 -23.80
N GLU A 319 -12.00 -4.48 -23.95
CA GLU A 319 -11.28 -5.13 -22.86
C GLU A 319 -10.77 -4.12 -21.82
N HIS A 320 -10.99 -4.44 -20.58
CA HIS A 320 -10.50 -3.68 -19.42
C HIS A 320 -9.97 -4.63 -18.35
N ILE A 321 -9.01 -4.16 -17.56
CA ILE A 321 -8.58 -4.90 -16.37
C ILE A 321 -9.74 -5.01 -15.37
N THR A 322 -9.87 -6.14 -14.70
CA THR A 322 -10.99 -6.42 -13.79
C THR A 322 -11.02 -5.48 -12.60
N LYS A 323 -9.87 -4.99 -12.14
CA LYS A 323 -9.67 -4.21 -10.90
C LYS A 323 -10.22 -4.89 -9.64
N ARG A 324 -10.59 -6.16 -9.75
CA ARG A 324 -11.07 -7.01 -8.64
C ARG A 324 -9.87 -7.66 -8.00
N GLY A 325 -9.31 -7.08 -6.96
CA GLY A 325 -8.12 -7.64 -6.33
C GLY A 325 -7.40 -6.58 -5.51
N ASN A 326 -6.13 -6.83 -5.19
CA ASN A 326 -5.34 -5.97 -4.32
C ASN A 326 -4.96 -4.64 -5.00
N PRO A 327 -5.60 -3.50 -4.66
CA PRO A 327 -5.32 -2.21 -5.28
C PRO A 327 -3.94 -1.65 -4.87
N TYR A 328 -3.44 -2.01 -3.69
CA TYR A 328 -2.13 -1.56 -3.20
C TYR A 328 -1.01 -2.21 -4.02
N ALA A 329 -1.04 -3.53 -4.19
CA ALA A 329 -0.09 -4.24 -5.05
C ALA A 329 -0.11 -3.68 -6.48
N ARG A 330 -1.30 -3.44 -7.03
CA ARG A 330 -1.46 -2.85 -8.37
C ARG A 330 -0.83 -1.45 -8.47
N LYS A 331 -1.02 -0.58 -7.46
CA LYS A 331 -0.41 0.76 -7.37
C LYS A 331 1.12 0.68 -7.31
N ILE A 332 1.66 -0.23 -6.49
CA ILE A 332 3.10 -0.42 -6.32
C ILE A 332 3.72 -0.90 -7.65
N LEU A 333 3.16 -1.95 -8.24
CA LEU A 333 3.67 -2.51 -9.49
C LEU A 333 3.56 -1.52 -10.66
N PHE A 334 2.51 -0.69 -10.69
CA PHE A 334 2.37 0.35 -11.70
C PHE A 334 3.52 1.39 -11.61
N LYS A 335 3.86 1.85 -10.41
CA LYS A 335 5.01 2.73 -10.17
C LYS A 335 6.34 2.03 -10.48
N CYS A 336 6.44 0.75 -10.13
CA CYS A 336 7.63 -0.05 -10.34
C CYS A 336 8.04 -0.09 -11.82
N ILE A 337 7.10 -0.22 -12.77
CA ILE A 337 7.41 -0.18 -14.20
C ILE A 337 8.07 1.14 -14.61
N HIS A 338 7.61 2.28 -14.08
CA HIS A 338 8.23 3.58 -14.39
C HIS A 338 9.64 3.69 -13.78
N ASN A 339 9.85 3.13 -12.59
CA ASN A 339 11.18 3.10 -11.98
C ASN A 339 12.14 2.21 -12.79
N ILE A 340 11.68 1.04 -13.25
CA ILE A 340 12.44 0.13 -14.11
C ILE A 340 12.79 0.83 -15.44
N ALA A 341 11.85 1.52 -16.06
CA ALA A 341 12.09 2.28 -17.29
C ALA A 341 13.12 3.40 -17.10
N SER A 342 13.08 4.08 -15.95
CA SER A 342 14.07 5.11 -15.61
C SER A 342 15.46 4.51 -15.34
N ALA A 343 15.53 3.42 -14.58
CA ALA A 343 16.80 2.76 -14.24
C ALA A 343 17.48 2.10 -15.45
N SER A 344 16.71 1.74 -16.49
CA SER A 344 17.23 1.05 -17.68
C SER A 344 18.22 1.90 -18.52
N HIS A 345 18.26 3.21 -18.29
CA HIS A 345 19.27 4.08 -18.92
C HIS A 345 20.71 3.76 -18.46
N THR A 346 20.86 3.20 -17.25
CA THR A 346 22.16 2.79 -16.71
C THR A 346 22.27 1.26 -16.57
N ASN A 347 21.19 0.60 -16.23
CA ASN A 347 21.15 -0.86 -16.00
C ASN A 347 20.10 -1.50 -16.92
N PRO A 348 20.50 -2.16 -18.01
CA PRO A 348 19.56 -2.74 -18.98
C PRO A 348 18.59 -3.73 -18.35
N CYS A 349 17.32 -3.70 -18.79
CA CYS A 349 16.27 -4.56 -18.27
C CYS A 349 15.27 -4.92 -19.37
N HIS A 350 15.07 -6.22 -19.64
CA HIS A 350 14.15 -6.70 -20.66
C HIS A 350 12.68 -6.27 -20.44
N ILE A 351 12.32 -5.93 -19.21
CA ILE A 351 10.98 -5.40 -18.89
C ILE A 351 10.86 -3.96 -19.40
N ALA A 352 11.92 -3.17 -19.25
CA ALA A 352 11.98 -1.82 -19.82
C ALA A 352 12.00 -1.86 -21.34
N ASP A 353 12.78 -2.77 -21.95
CA ASP A 353 12.83 -2.94 -23.42
C ASP A 353 11.44 -3.24 -23.97
N PHE A 354 10.71 -4.14 -23.31
CA PHE A 354 9.34 -4.46 -23.69
C PHE A 354 8.39 -3.26 -23.55
N TYR A 355 8.51 -2.49 -22.44
CA TYR A 355 7.71 -1.30 -22.21
C TYR A 355 7.95 -0.25 -23.31
N GLU A 356 9.22 0.08 -23.59
CA GLU A 356 9.58 1.06 -24.61
C GLU A 356 9.23 0.60 -26.03
N LYS A 357 9.42 -0.69 -26.37
CA LYS A 357 8.98 -1.26 -27.65
C LYS A 357 7.47 -1.07 -27.86
N ARG A 358 6.66 -1.41 -26.85
CA ARG A 358 5.20 -1.23 -26.92
C ARG A 358 4.79 0.24 -27.03
N LYS A 359 5.48 1.13 -26.33
CA LYS A 359 5.23 2.57 -26.36
C LYS A 359 5.50 3.14 -27.77
N ARG A 360 6.62 2.75 -28.39
CA ARG A 360 6.98 3.18 -29.76
C ARG A 360 6.02 2.66 -30.82
N GLN A 361 5.49 1.45 -30.67
CA GLN A 361 4.56 0.82 -31.61
C GLN A 361 3.10 1.27 -31.43
N SER A 362 2.81 2.07 -30.42
CA SER A 362 1.44 2.45 -30.08
C SER A 362 1.01 3.72 -30.78
N GLN A 363 -0.24 3.74 -31.23
CA GLN A 363 -0.90 4.93 -31.76
C GLN A 363 -1.58 5.77 -30.65
N THR A 364 -1.60 5.27 -29.40
CA THR A 364 -2.25 5.98 -28.28
C THR A 364 -1.24 6.80 -27.48
N THR A 365 -1.65 7.98 -27.02
CA THR A 365 -0.87 8.83 -26.13
C THR A 365 -0.84 8.30 -24.68
N SER A 366 -1.74 7.38 -24.33
CA SER A 366 -1.84 6.83 -22.99
C SER A 366 -0.81 5.74 -22.73
N THR A 367 0.03 5.92 -21.70
CA THR A 367 1.00 4.91 -21.27
C THR A 367 0.40 3.76 -20.46
N LYS A 368 -0.85 3.90 -19.96
CA LYS A 368 -1.49 2.93 -19.06
C LYS A 368 -1.55 1.49 -19.62
N PRO A 369 -1.97 1.25 -20.88
CA PRO A 369 -2.02 -0.11 -21.41
C PRO A 369 -0.62 -0.76 -21.50
N HIS A 370 0.41 0.03 -21.84
CA HIS A 370 1.79 -0.46 -21.93
C HIS A 370 2.34 -0.79 -20.56
N THR A 371 2.04 0.04 -19.56
CA THR A 371 2.42 -0.22 -18.16
C THR A 371 1.77 -1.52 -17.66
N ILE A 372 0.47 -1.72 -17.89
CA ILE A 372 -0.22 -2.97 -17.49
C ILE A 372 0.39 -4.20 -18.16
N ALA A 373 0.64 -4.15 -19.47
CA ALA A 373 1.29 -5.25 -20.19
C ALA A 373 2.70 -5.56 -19.64
N SER A 374 3.43 -4.51 -19.23
CA SER A 374 4.76 -4.66 -18.63
C SER A 374 4.69 -5.22 -17.20
N ILE A 375 3.61 -4.94 -16.43
CA ILE A 375 3.37 -5.57 -15.14
C ILE A 375 3.18 -7.08 -15.31
N HIS A 376 2.43 -7.55 -16.32
CA HIS A 376 2.32 -8.99 -16.60
C HIS A 376 3.68 -9.64 -16.87
N ARG A 377 4.58 -8.94 -17.57
CA ARG A 377 5.93 -9.43 -17.80
C ARG A 377 6.75 -9.44 -16.51
N LEU A 378 6.72 -8.37 -15.73
CA LEU A 378 7.38 -8.29 -14.43
C LEU A 378 6.94 -9.42 -13.50
N ILE A 379 5.63 -9.66 -13.38
CA ILE A 379 5.08 -10.73 -12.53
C ILE A 379 5.58 -12.11 -12.98
N ARG A 380 5.61 -12.40 -14.27
CA ARG A 380 6.18 -13.67 -14.76
C ARG A 380 7.66 -13.81 -14.42
N THR A 381 8.41 -12.73 -14.56
CA THR A 381 9.83 -12.69 -14.19
C THR A 381 10.01 -12.91 -12.69
N MET A 382 9.33 -12.15 -11.83
CA MET A 382 9.41 -12.32 -10.38
C MET A 382 9.00 -13.73 -9.95
N TYR A 383 7.89 -14.25 -10.48
CA TYR A 383 7.42 -15.59 -10.17
C TYR A 383 8.47 -16.65 -10.52
N TYR A 384 9.06 -16.57 -11.73
CA TYR A 384 10.12 -17.49 -12.13
C TYR A 384 11.36 -17.38 -11.25
N LEU A 385 11.86 -16.18 -11.02
CA LEU A 385 13.08 -15.95 -10.24
C LEU A 385 12.92 -16.45 -8.79
N ILE A 386 11.79 -16.14 -8.15
CA ILE A 386 11.55 -16.52 -6.74
C ILE A 386 11.31 -18.03 -6.62
N THR A 387 10.54 -18.64 -7.52
CA THR A 387 10.28 -20.09 -7.46
C THR A 387 11.51 -20.94 -7.77
N HIS A 388 12.48 -20.41 -8.52
CA HIS A 388 13.74 -21.09 -8.86
C HIS A 388 14.93 -20.58 -8.05
N ASN A 389 14.70 -19.66 -7.09
CA ASN A 389 15.72 -19.03 -6.27
C ASN A 389 16.92 -18.49 -7.09
N LYS A 390 16.61 -17.68 -8.14
CA LYS A 390 17.59 -17.10 -9.05
C LYS A 390 17.57 -15.59 -8.99
N LEU A 391 18.76 -14.98 -9.09
CA LEU A 391 18.88 -13.54 -9.31
C LEU A 391 18.56 -13.18 -10.76
N TYR A 392 18.18 -11.92 -10.96
CA TYR A 392 17.92 -11.39 -12.30
C TYR A 392 19.24 -11.27 -13.09
N ASP A 393 19.25 -11.79 -14.33
CA ASP A 393 20.34 -11.61 -15.28
C ASP A 393 19.77 -11.22 -16.65
N TYR A 394 20.16 -10.03 -17.11
CA TYR A 394 19.72 -9.50 -18.41
C TYR A 394 20.25 -10.34 -19.57
N ARG A 395 21.47 -10.89 -19.49
CA ARG A 395 22.10 -11.67 -20.56
C ARG A 395 21.36 -12.98 -20.83
N SER A 396 20.86 -13.62 -19.79
CA SER A 396 20.08 -14.85 -19.91
C SER A 396 18.76 -14.68 -20.67
N THR A 397 18.26 -13.43 -20.80
CA THR A 397 17.00 -13.11 -21.48
C THR A 397 17.18 -12.81 -22.97
N GLN A 398 18.42 -12.64 -23.45
CA GLN A 398 18.72 -12.37 -24.87
C GLN A 398 18.81 -13.65 -25.72
N ASN A 399 18.97 -14.81 -25.06
CA ASN A 399 19.12 -16.12 -25.70
C ASN A 399 17.79 -16.90 -25.75
N GLN A 400 16.66 -16.28 -25.46
CA GLN A 400 15.30 -16.82 -25.63
C GLN A 400 14.48 -15.95 -26.59
#